data_8cfa97aa9759fe19f104ef978e4b06b2
#
_entry.id   8cfa97aa9759fe19f104ef978e4b06b2
#
_cell.length_a   1.000
_cell.length_b   1.000
_cell.length_c   1.000
_cell.angle_alpha   90.00
_cell.angle_beta   90.00
_cell.angle_gamma   90.00
#
_symmetry.space_group_name_H-M   'P 1'
#
loop_
_entity.id
_entity.type
_entity.pdbx_description
1 polymer ?
#
loop_
_entity_poly.entity_id
_entity_poly.type
_entity_poly.pdbx_seq_one_letter_code
_entity_poly.pdbx_strand_id
1 'polypeptide(L)'
;MYEDENNLYHYSYRKGDEQNPNAPIDTKNYAEDPWDKNPGGSPKKKGGSGLSGKIVALALVCALVGGFIGAGVSGATTKVNKTSVQVSDREVAQVQTVKVDGKTQMSMSEVYASNVNSVVSINVSATTNYFGQQVETAASGTGFFITQDGYILTNHHVISGASSVKVTLYNGETYDAKVIGSDEDYDIAVLKIDVTGATPVVLGDSSKVAIGESVAAVGNPLGELTFSMSEGIVSCVNRAINVDGTPFNMIQVDCSINPGNSGGPLFNSYGEVIGIVSAKYSSYSNTTVEGIGFAIPINDVVSLVKDIMTNGYVTNKAYMGITPQTMTAQMAQQYRYDVTEGVFVCSVDPDSAAAKAGLKLGDVITKMDDKTISSYEDLVAAKKSYSAGDTVTLTVYRGGETIEVPLTFDAVPESADTNNSDQSTDNSYNGNGYYNDGSNGSYSNPWDFFNNFFGYGG
;
A
#
# COMPACT_ATOMS: atom_id res chain seq x y z
N MET A 1 6.09 16.49 32.79
CA MET A 1 6.49 17.60 31.90
C MET A 1 7.81 17.15 31.29
N TYR A 2 7.72 16.44 30.18
CA TYR A 2 8.87 16.03 29.34
C TYR A 2 8.71 16.79 28.04
N GLU A 3 9.64 17.68 27.75
CA GLU A 3 9.74 18.40 26.48
C GLU A 3 10.35 17.44 25.45
N ASP A 4 9.65 17.27 24.34
CA ASP A 4 10.08 16.45 23.20
C ASP A 4 10.95 17.34 22.28
N GLU A 5 12.26 17.12 22.29
CA GLU A 5 13.24 17.83 21.46
C GLU A 5 13.45 17.16 20.10
N ASN A 6 12.39 16.85 19.34
CA ASN A 6 12.52 16.32 17.98
C ASN A 6 11.62 17.03 16.98
N ASN A 7 11.78 18.35 16.85
CA ASN A 7 11.06 19.13 15.84
C ASN A 7 12.02 19.60 14.75
N LEU A 8 12.46 18.67 13.90
CA LEU A 8 13.54 18.91 12.92
C LEU A 8 13.08 19.11 11.49
N TYR A 9 11.87 19.24 11.10
CA TYR A 9 11.45 19.71 9.76
C TYR A 9 9.97 20.03 9.74
N HIS A 10 9.58 21.30 9.92
CA HIS A 10 8.29 21.82 9.50
C HIS A 10 8.38 22.36 8.07
N TYR A 11 7.85 21.64 7.11
CA TYR A 11 7.56 22.15 5.78
C TYR A 11 6.14 22.71 5.79
N SER A 12 5.98 24.03 5.86
CA SER A 12 4.68 24.67 5.67
C SER A 12 4.56 25.15 4.22
N TYR A 13 3.77 24.47 3.41
CA TYR A 13 3.38 24.95 2.09
C TYR A 13 2.24 25.96 2.25
N ARG A 14 2.49 27.26 2.04
CA ARG A 14 1.45 28.28 1.88
C ARG A 14 1.12 28.40 0.40
N LYS A 15 -0.10 28.04 0.03
CA LYS A 15 -0.67 28.31 -1.28
C LYS A 15 -0.97 29.82 -1.38
N GLY A 16 -0.36 30.48 -2.37
CA GLY A 16 -0.73 31.81 -2.82
C GLY A 16 0.24 32.91 -2.42
N ASP A 17 1.28 33.05 -3.22
CA ASP A 17 1.84 34.33 -3.64
C ASP A 17 2.68 34.03 -4.90
N GLU A 18 2.22 34.55 -6.02
CA GLU A 18 2.99 34.60 -7.26
C GLU A 18 4.23 35.48 -7.03
N GLN A 19 5.37 34.87 -6.67
CA GLN A 19 6.65 35.59 -6.62
C GLN A 19 7.51 35.19 -7.80
N ASN A 20 7.92 36.24 -8.52
CA ASN A 20 8.88 36.24 -9.59
C ASN A 20 10.13 35.40 -9.22
N PRO A 21 10.48 34.35 -9.98
CA PRO A 21 11.61 33.47 -9.67
C PRO A 21 13.01 34.15 -9.72
N ASN A 22 13.08 35.43 -10.08
CA ASN A 22 14.31 36.21 -10.18
C ASN A 22 14.46 37.32 -9.11
N ALA A 23 13.67 37.30 -8.03
CA ALA A 23 13.83 38.29 -6.96
C ALA A 23 15.00 37.88 -6.02
N PRO A 24 15.86 38.83 -5.62
CA PRO A 24 16.95 38.56 -4.67
C PRO A 24 16.39 38.14 -3.31
N ILE A 25 16.93 37.11 -2.72
CA ILE A 25 16.57 36.63 -1.38
C ILE A 25 16.97 37.72 -0.36
N ASP A 26 16.00 38.25 0.39
CA ASP A 26 16.25 39.16 1.50
C ASP A 26 16.80 38.38 2.72
N THR A 27 18.09 38.55 2.98
CA THR A 27 18.82 37.83 4.03
C THR A 27 18.68 38.46 5.43
N LYS A 28 17.72 39.36 5.67
CA LYS A 28 17.60 40.10 6.93
C LYS A 28 16.91 39.38 8.08
N ASN A 29 16.43 38.15 7.89
CA ASN A 29 15.68 37.39 8.91
C ASN A 29 16.32 36.06 9.33
N TYR A 30 17.64 35.95 9.30
CA TYR A 30 18.30 34.82 9.98
C TYR A 30 18.52 35.16 11.44
N ALA A 31 18.02 34.32 12.33
CA ALA A 31 18.28 34.37 13.75
C ALA A 31 19.79 34.33 14.00
N GLU A 32 20.25 35.18 14.94
CA GLU A 32 21.66 35.30 15.31
C GLU A 32 22.22 33.95 15.78
N ASP A 33 23.42 33.62 15.28
CA ASP A 33 24.21 32.45 15.65
C ASP A 33 24.55 32.48 17.15
N PRO A 34 24.24 31.45 17.95
CA PRO A 34 24.50 31.41 19.40
C PRO A 34 25.97 31.41 19.79
N TRP A 35 26.93 31.36 18.86
CA TRP A 35 28.36 31.23 19.12
C TRP A 35 29.17 32.51 18.99
N ASP A 36 28.58 33.66 18.61
CA ASP A 36 29.30 34.94 18.55
C ASP A 36 29.32 35.68 19.91
N LYS A 37 30.06 35.13 20.85
CA LYS A 37 30.42 35.82 22.10
C LYS A 37 31.77 36.51 21.94
N ASN A 38 31.77 37.72 21.42
CA ASN A 38 32.96 38.58 21.45
C ASN A 38 32.90 39.52 22.68
N PRO A 39 33.74 39.33 23.71
CA PRO A 39 33.81 40.24 24.84
C PRO A 39 34.78 41.39 24.53
N GLY A 40 34.35 42.36 23.74
CA GLY A 40 35.09 43.59 23.46
C GLY A 40 34.84 44.68 24.48
N GLY A 41 35.52 44.62 25.62
CA GLY A 41 35.62 45.74 26.58
C GLY A 41 36.82 46.62 26.28
N SER A 42 36.57 47.85 25.83
CA SER A 42 37.61 48.86 25.63
C SER A 42 38.13 49.40 26.98
N PRO A 43 39.43 49.39 27.24
CA PRO A 43 40.01 50.09 28.47
C PRO A 43 40.17 51.55 28.21
N LYS A 44 39.73 52.35 29.19
CA LYS A 44 39.91 53.81 29.28
C LYS A 44 41.40 54.23 29.38
N LYS A 45 41.80 55.18 28.53
CA LYS A 45 43.08 55.85 28.56
C LYS A 45 43.32 56.56 29.88
N LYS A 46 44.42 56.24 30.59
CA LYS A 46 45.08 57.14 31.52
C LYS A 46 46.36 57.63 30.86
N GLY A 47 46.51 58.98 30.85
CA GLY A 47 47.68 59.66 30.30
C GLY A 47 48.88 59.52 31.21
N GLY A 48 50.08 59.53 30.61
CA GLY A 48 51.37 59.58 31.32
C GLY A 48 52.53 59.79 30.36
N SER A 49 53.09 60.98 30.42
CA SER A 49 54.48 61.46 30.22
C SER A 49 55.34 61.03 29.06
N GLY A 50 55.91 62.01 28.44
CA GLY A 50 56.71 62.10 27.24
C GLY A 50 57.89 61.13 27.10
N LEU A 51 57.84 60.45 25.97
CA LEU A 51 58.93 59.69 25.41
C LEU A 51 59.74 60.62 24.48
N SER A 52 61.08 60.67 24.64
CA SER A 52 61.95 61.45 23.81
C SER A 52 61.81 61.15 22.33
N GLY A 53 61.72 62.20 21.46
CA GLY A 53 61.44 62.07 20.01
C GLY A 53 62.37 61.09 19.26
N LYS A 54 63.52 60.78 19.79
CA LYS A 54 64.48 59.80 19.24
C LYS A 54 63.96 58.33 19.39
N ILE A 55 63.27 58.03 20.50
CA ILE A 55 62.70 56.70 20.72
C ILE A 55 61.47 56.48 19.84
N VAL A 56 60.71 57.55 19.65
CA VAL A 56 59.50 57.47 18.73
C VAL A 56 59.95 57.29 17.28
N ALA A 57 61.02 57.97 16.85
CA ALA A 57 61.57 57.79 15.51
C ALA A 57 62.15 56.37 15.29
N LEU A 58 62.85 55.82 16.30
CA LEU A 58 63.33 54.42 16.21
C LEU A 58 62.19 53.40 16.18
N ALA A 59 61.16 53.59 16.98
CA ALA A 59 59.97 52.73 16.98
C ALA A 59 59.23 52.78 15.66
N LEU A 60 59.09 53.93 15.01
CA LEU A 60 58.51 54.09 13.71
C LEU A 60 59.33 53.40 12.60
N VAL A 61 60.64 53.50 12.63
CA VAL A 61 61.52 52.80 11.68
C VAL A 61 61.38 51.26 11.85
N CYS A 62 61.43 50.78 13.09
CA CYS A 62 61.23 49.36 13.36
C CYS A 62 59.84 48.86 12.94
N ALA A 63 58.82 49.67 13.15
CA ALA A 63 57.45 49.32 12.69
C ALA A 63 57.35 49.27 11.16
N LEU A 64 57.96 50.18 10.42
CA LEU A 64 58.02 50.20 8.99
C LEU A 64 58.84 49.03 8.44
N VAL A 65 59.98 48.73 8.95
CA VAL A 65 60.84 47.62 8.55
C VAL A 65 60.17 46.28 8.91
N GLY A 66 59.63 46.17 10.14
CA GLY A 66 58.83 44.96 10.55
C GLY A 66 57.56 44.76 9.73
N GLY A 67 56.92 45.88 9.43
CA GLY A 67 55.72 45.85 8.58
C GLY A 67 56.01 45.38 7.13
N PHE A 68 57.10 45.83 6.53
CA PHE A 68 57.50 45.38 5.17
C PHE A 68 58.01 43.95 5.18
N ILE A 69 58.73 43.50 6.18
CA ILE A 69 59.15 42.10 6.31
C ILE A 69 57.94 41.23 6.62
N GLY A 70 57.02 41.65 7.51
CA GLY A 70 55.78 40.94 7.82
C GLY A 70 54.84 40.82 6.62
N ALA A 71 54.69 41.88 5.84
CA ALA A 71 53.88 41.86 4.59
C ALA A 71 54.51 40.95 3.53
N GLY A 72 55.86 40.96 3.39
CA GLY A 72 56.56 40.09 2.44
C GLY A 72 56.45 38.60 2.81
N VAL A 73 56.56 38.26 4.10
CA VAL A 73 56.43 36.89 4.59
C VAL A 73 54.98 36.44 4.55
N SER A 74 54.02 37.29 4.89
CA SER A 74 52.59 36.98 4.79
C SER A 74 52.16 36.76 3.34
N GLY A 75 52.70 37.56 2.39
CA GLY A 75 52.41 37.35 0.97
C GLY A 75 53.02 36.08 0.38
N ALA A 76 54.14 35.59 0.98
CA ALA A 76 54.80 34.37 0.48
C ALA A 76 54.24 33.05 1.09
N THR A 77 53.54 33.13 2.24
CA THR A 77 53.07 31.91 2.95
C THR A 77 51.59 31.64 2.88
N THR A 78 50.76 32.61 2.46
CA THR A 78 49.34 32.39 2.20
C THR A 78 49.10 32.00 0.77
N LYS A 79 49.50 30.77 0.38
CA LYS A 79 48.71 30.05 -0.59
C LYS A 79 47.38 29.75 0.07
N VAL A 80 46.45 30.67 0.03
CA VAL A 80 45.04 30.37 0.26
C VAL A 80 44.68 29.38 -0.82
N ASN A 81 44.70 28.08 -0.49
CA ASN A 81 44.02 27.09 -1.31
C ASN A 81 42.57 27.53 -1.34
N LYS A 82 42.19 28.26 -2.41
CA LYS A 82 40.79 28.50 -2.69
C LYS A 82 40.18 27.15 -2.89
N THR A 83 39.59 26.58 -1.83
CA THR A 83 38.72 25.42 -1.97
C THR A 83 37.54 25.89 -2.79
N SER A 84 37.60 25.68 -4.09
CA SER A 84 36.44 25.93 -4.97
C SER A 84 35.56 24.72 -4.93
N VAL A 85 34.34 24.88 -4.46
CA VAL A 85 33.28 23.89 -4.68
C VAL A 85 32.98 23.96 -6.17
N GLN A 86 33.24 22.86 -6.87
CA GLN A 86 32.83 22.72 -8.27
C GLN A 86 31.35 22.33 -8.30
N VAL A 87 30.50 23.21 -8.79
CA VAL A 87 29.09 22.94 -9.08
C VAL A 87 29.00 22.62 -10.57
N SER A 88 28.32 21.54 -10.91
CA SER A 88 28.09 21.13 -12.29
C SER A 88 27.07 22.07 -12.96
N ASP A 89 27.37 22.57 -14.13
CA ASP A 89 26.44 23.31 -15.00
C ASP A 89 25.61 22.36 -15.88
N ARG A 90 25.32 21.16 -15.40
CA ARG A 90 24.54 20.20 -16.15
C ARG A 90 23.14 20.78 -16.43
N GLU A 91 22.75 20.79 -17.69
CA GLU A 91 21.39 21.12 -18.10
C GLU A 91 20.38 20.12 -17.53
N VAL A 92 19.17 20.59 -17.23
CA VAL A 92 18.08 19.73 -16.79
C VAL A 92 17.78 18.73 -17.89
N ALA A 93 17.75 17.44 -17.55
CA ALA A 93 17.42 16.39 -18.50
C ALA A 93 16.00 16.61 -19.03
N GLN A 94 15.87 16.76 -20.35
CA GLN A 94 14.58 16.85 -21.03
C GLN A 94 14.03 15.43 -21.18
N VAL A 95 13.02 15.07 -20.38
CA VAL A 95 12.32 13.79 -20.50
C VAL A 95 11.11 13.99 -21.41
N GLN A 96 11.05 13.20 -22.47
CA GLN A 96 9.92 13.23 -23.41
C GLN A 96 8.92 12.14 -23.09
N THR A 97 7.63 12.43 -23.33
CA THR A 97 6.60 11.40 -23.30
C THR A 97 6.74 10.51 -24.53
N VAL A 98 6.79 9.20 -24.32
CA VAL A 98 6.87 8.19 -25.39
C VAL A 98 5.53 7.46 -25.44
N LYS A 99 5.07 7.16 -26.64
CA LYS A 99 3.85 6.36 -26.79
C LYS A 99 4.10 4.94 -26.31
N VAL A 100 3.27 4.47 -25.38
CA VAL A 100 3.28 3.08 -24.92
C VAL A 100 2.73 2.20 -26.04
N ASP A 101 3.59 1.42 -26.71
CA ASP A 101 3.24 0.56 -27.86
C ASP A 101 3.57 -0.93 -27.62
N GLY A 102 4.08 -1.29 -26.43
CA GLY A 102 4.49 -2.64 -26.06
C GLY A 102 5.69 -3.18 -26.83
N LYS A 103 6.41 -2.31 -27.57
CA LYS A 103 7.56 -2.69 -28.41
C LYS A 103 8.79 -1.85 -28.15
N THR A 104 8.58 -0.57 -27.82
CA THR A 104 9.65 0.39 -27.59
C THR A 104 10.03 0.38 -26.12
N GLN A 105 11.24 -0.04 -25.81
CA GLN A 105 11.77 0.02 -24.45
C GLN A 105 12.11 1.49 -24.10
N MET A 106 11.71 1.89 -22.91
CA MET A 106 11.84 3.25 -22.37
C MET A 106 12.77 3.25 -21.15
N SER A 107 13.43 4.39 -20.91
CA SER A 107 14.02 4.65 -19.59
C SER A 107 12.92 4.82 -18.54
N MET A 108 13.21 4.59 -17.26
CA MET A 108 12.20 4.75 -16.19
C MET A 108 11.69 6.20 -16.09
N SER A 109 12.50 7.19 -16.45
CA SER A 109 12.05 8.59 -16.56
C SER A 109 10.99 8.78 -17.65
N GLU A 110 11.13 8.10 -18.79
CA GLU A 110 10.13 8.13 -19.89
C GLU A 110 8.88 7.34 -19.52
N VAL A 111 9.03 6.18 -18.84
CA VAL A 111 7.91 5.42 -18.29
C VAL A 111 7.07 6.30 -17.36
N TYR A 112 7.73 7.01 -16.44
CA TYR A 112 7.05 7.93 -15.52
C TYR A 112 6.34 9.07 -16.26
N ALA A 113 7.05 9.80 -17.12
CA ALA A 113 6.50 10.95 -17.85
C ALA A 113 5.31 10.57 -18.72
N SER A 114 5.32 9.35 -19.30
CA SER A 114 4.26 8.86 -20.18
C SER A 114 3.02 8.39 -19.44
N ASN A 115 3.15 7.99 -18.16
CA ASN A 115 2.09 7.32 -17.44
C ASN A 115 1.61 8.05 -16.17
N VAL A 116 2.32 9.09 -15.69
CA VAL A 116 1.96 9.74 -14.40
C VAL A 116 0.55 10.32 -14.40
N ASN A 117 0.05 10.80 -15.54
CA ASN A 117 -1.32 11.30 -15.68
C ASN A 117 -2.39 10.19 -15.61
N SER A 118 -1.98 8.94 -15.71
CA SER A 118 -2.87 7.78 -15.58
C SER A 118 -2.98 7.32 -14.13
N VAL A 119 -2.08 7.78 -13.24
CA VAL A 119 -2.04 7.40 -11.83
C VAL A 119 -2.84 8.40 -11.01
N VAL A 120 -3.53 7.93 -9.99
CA VAL A 120 -4.35 8.76 -9.10
C VAL A 120 -4.05 8.45 -7.64
N SER A 121 -4.13 9.48 -6.79
CA SER A 121 -4.11 9.31 -5.34
C SER A 121 -5.53 9.06 -4.85
N ILE A 122 -5.71 8.08 -3.97
CA ILE A 122 -7.00 7.74 -3.36
C ILE A 122 -6.93 8.09 -1.88
N ASN A 123 -7.91 8.88 -1.42
CA ASN A 123 -8.07 9.22 -0.02
C ASN A 123 -9.45 8.73 0.44
N VAL A 124 -9.48 7.95 1.50
CA VAL A 124 -10.70 7.39 2.07
C VAL A 124 -10.92 7.93 3.47
N SER A 125 -12.19 8.20 3.80
CA SER A 125 -12.63 8.46 5.15
C SER A 125 -13.47 7.28 5.61
N ALA A 126 -13.20 6.79 6.82
CA ALA A 126 -14.01 5.76 7.47
C ALA A 126 -14.48 6.28 8.82
N THR A 127 -15.71 5.98 9.18
CA THR A 127 -16.27 6.35 10.48
C THR A 127 -16.34 5.09 11.35
N THR A 128 -15.59 5.06 12.44
CA THR A 128 -15.60 3.94 13.39
C THR A 128 -16.24 4.40 14.70
N ASN A 129 -17.17 3.61 15.22
CA ASN A 129 -17.76 3.84 16.55
C ASN A 129 -16.84 3.25 17.63
N TYR A 130 -16.14 4.12 18.36
CA TYR A 130 -15.33 3.70 19.50
C TYR A 130 -16.02 4.13 20.79
N PHE A 131 -16.53 3.18 21.58
CA PHE A 131 -17.29 3.41 22.83
C PHE A 131 -18.45 4.43 22.70
N GLY A 132 -19.20 4.39 21.58
CA GLY A 132 -20.32 5.29 21.34
C GLY A 132 -19.92 6.69 20.81
N GLN A 133 -18.63 6.92 20.55
CA GLN A 133 -18.13 8.10 19.84
C GLN A 133 -17.76 7.74 18.41
N GLN A 134 -18.24 8.52 17.46
CA GLN A 134 -17.83 8.42 16.06
C GLN A 134 -16.43 9.02 15.93
N VAL A 135 -15.47 8.17 15.51
CA VAL A 135 -14.10 8.59 15.20
C VAL A 135 -13.92 8.47 13.70
N GLU A 136 -13.60 9.59 13.04
CA GLU A 136 -13.21 9.58 11.65
C GLU A 136 -11.75 9.16 11.54
N THR A 137 -11.50 8.14 10.74
CA THR A 137 -10.16 7.71 10.35
C THR A 137 -9.98 7.97 8.86
N ALA A 138 -8.77 8.40 8.47
CA ALA A 138 -8.38 8.58 7.09
C ALA A 138 -7.33 7.54 6.71
N ALA A 139 -7.45 7.01 5.51
CA ALA A 139 -6.44 6.17 4.90
C ALA A 139 -6.18 6.66 3.47
N SER A 140 -5.03 6.29 2.92
CA SER A 140 -4.64 6.66 1.56
C SER A 140 -4.09 5.48 0.80
N GLY A 141 -4.30 5.50 -0.51
CA GLY A 141 -3.78 4.53 -1.45
C GLY A 141 -3.57 5.16 -2.81
N THR A 142 -3.36 4.31 -3.77
CA THR A 142 -3.13 4.68 -5.18
C THR A 142 -4.09 3.90 -6.06
N GLY A 143 -4.39 4.44 -7.23
CA GLY A 143 -5.10 3.75 -8.29
C GLY A 143 -4.61 4.22 -9.66
N PHE A 144 -5.16 3.67 -10.70
CA PHE A 144 -4.84 4.08 -12.06
C PHE A 144 -6.04 3.92 -12.99
N PHE A 145 -6.13 4.82 -13.97
CA PHE A 145 -7.19 4.78 -14.97
C PHE A 145 -7.03 3.59 -15.90
N ILE A 146 -8.13 2.85 -16.09
CA ILE A 146 -8.23 1.74 -17.04
C ILE A 146 -9.11 2.09 -18.25
N THR A 147 -9.86 3.19 -18.19
CA THR A 147 -10.68 3.69 -19.31
C THR A 147 -10.64 5.21 -19.40
N GLN A 148 -10.97 5.76 -20.57
CA GLN A 148 -10.99 7.21 -20.83
C GLN A 148 -12.18 7.93 -20.17
N ASP A 149 -13.20 7.21 -19.79
CA ASP A 149 -14.38 7.74 -19.13
C ASP A 149 -14.30 7.69 -17.60
N GLY A 150 -13.12 7.33 -17.04
CA GLY A 150 -12.81 7.51 -15.63
C GLY A 150 -13.02 6.29 -14.73
N TYR A 151 -13.00 5.06 -15.26
CA TYR A 151 -12.86 3.88 -14.42
C TYR A 151 -11.42 3.75 -13.92
N ILE A 152 -11.28 3.44 -12.63
CA ILE A 152 -10.01 3.36 -11.90
C ILE A 152 -9.94 1.98 -11.24
N LEU A 153 -8.78 1.33 -11.37
CA LEU A 153 -8.45 0.09 -10.67
C LEU A 153 -7.58 0.40 -9.46
N THR A 154 -7.87 -0.24 -8.32
CA THR A 154 -7.11 -0.16 -7.06
C THR A 154 -7.26 -1.45 -6.27
N ASN A 155 -6.72 -1.54 -5.04
CA ASN A 155 -6.95 -2.67 -4.15
C ASN A 155 -8.26 -2.54 -3.36
N HIS A 156 -8.86 -3.70 -3.02
CA HIS A 156 -10.01 -3.77 -2.12
C HIS A 156 -9.69 -3.19 -0.74
N HIS A 157 -8.55 -3.58 -0.13
CA HIS A 157 -8.17 -3.10 1.20
C HIS A 157 -8.00 -1.59 1.29
N VAL A 158 -7.73 -0.88 0.16
CA VAL A 158 -7.64 0.59 0.11
C VAL A 158 -8.98 1.23 0.39
N ILE A 159 -10.09 0.61 -0.05
CA ILE A 159 -11.44 1.19 0.06
C ILE A 159 -12.33 0.46 1.08
N SER A 160 -11.83 -0.59 1.70
CA SER A 160 -12.58 -1.39 2.67
C SER A 160 -13.01 -0.55 3.87
N GLY A 161 -14.30 -0.59 4.22
CA GLY A 161 -14.87 0.19 5.31
C GLY A 161 -14.95 1.71 5.06
N ALA A 162 -14.67 2.19 3.85
CA ALA A 162 -14.74 3.60 3.50
C ALA A 162 -16.19 4.11 3.52
N SER A 163 -16.44 5.21 4.23
CA SER A 163 -17.69 5.99 4.15
C SER A 163 -17.69 6.96 2.98
N SER A 164 -16.51 7.39 2.52
CA SER A 164 -16.34 8.20 1.32
C SER A 164 -14.98 7.96 0.69
N VAL A 165 -14.92 8.05 -0.65
CA VAL A 165 -13.70 7.88 -1.44
C VAL A 165 -13.49 9.13 -2.29
N LYS A 166 -12.32 9.74 -2.19
CA LYS A 166 -11.88 10.89 -3.00
C LYS A 166 -10.67 10.51 -3.83
N VAL A 167 -10.68 10.92 -5.08
CA VAL A 167 -9.59 10.68 -6.04
C VAL A 167 -8.97 12.01 -6.44
N THR A 168 -7.66 12.13 -6.28
CA THR A 168 -6.89 13.32 -6.69
C THR A 168 -6.00 12.95 -7.88
N LEU A 169 -6.11 13.73 -8.95
CA LEU A 169 -5.36 13.58 -10.18
C LEU A 169 -3.98 14.26 -10.08
N TYR A 170 -3.09 13.95 -11.02
CA TYR A 170 -1.76 14.56 -11.09
C TYR A 170 -1.77 16.09 -11.25
N ASN A 171 -2.80 16.63 -11.90
CA ASN A 171 -3.01 18.09 -12.02
C ASN A 171 -3.54 18.76 -10.74
N GLY A 172 -3.79 17.99 -9.68
CA GLY A 172 -4.30 18.45 -8.39
C GLY A 172 -5.83 18.54 -8.29
N GLU A 173 -6.58 18.24 -9.34
CA GLU A 173 -8.04 18.15 -9.28
C GLU A 173 -8.49 16.96 -8.44
N THR A 174 -9.55 17.16 -7.65
CA THR A 174 -10.09 16.12 -6.75
C THR A 174 -11.55 15.86 -7.09
N TYR A 175 -11.92 14.59 -7.14
CA TYR A 175 -13.25 14.11 -7.47
C TYR A 175 -13.77 13.18 -6.37
N ASP A 176 -15.07 13.18 -6.14
CA ASP A 176 -15.74 12.13 -5.39
C ASP A 176 -15.83 10.88 -6.29
N ALA A 177 -15.43 9.73 -5.75
CA ALA A 177 -15.44 8.48 -6.49
C ALA A 177 -16.57 7.57 -6.03
N LYS A 178 -17.25 6.96 -6.99
CA LYS A 178 -18.22 5.89 -6.75
C LYS A 178 -17.49 4.55 -6.78
N VAL A 179 -17.68 3.71 -5.77
CA VAL A 179 -17.27 2.30 -5.82
C VAL A 179 -18.24 1.57 -6.74
N ILE A 180 -17.72 0.98 -7.81
CA ILE A 180 -18.50 0.16 -8.75
C ILE A 180 -18.66 -1.25 -8.20
N GLY A 181 -17.58 -1.80 -7.64
CA GLY A 181 -17.55 -3.08 -6.97
C GLY A 181 -16.13 -3.44 -6.58
N SER A 182 -15.98 -4.51 -5.81
CA SER A 182 -14.69 -5.01 -5.36
C SER A 182 -14.73 -6.52 -5.13
N ASP A 183 -13.55 -7.14 -5.05
CA ASP A 183 -13.39 -8.54 -4.66
C ASP A 183 -12.29 -8.65 -3.62
N GLU A 184 -12.63 -9.17 -2.44
CA GLU A 184 -11.71 -9.32 -1.31
C GLU A 184 -10.69 -10.43 -1.55
N ASP A 185 -11.10 -11.56 -2.15
CA ASP A 185 -10.22 -12.72 -2.37
C ASP A 185 -9.09 -12.41 -3.37
N TYR A 186 -9.32 -11.49 -4.30
CA TYR A 186 -8.32 -11.00 -5.27
C TYR A 186 -7.75 -9.64 -4.90
N ASP A 187 -8.23 -9.03 -3.80
CA ASP A 187 -7.82 -7.72 -3.31
C ASP A 187 -7.87 -6.63 -4.39
N ILE A 188 -8.97 -6.57 -5.16
CA ILE A 188 -9.20 -5.57 -6.22
C ILE A 188 -10.48 -4.79 -5.99
N ALA A 189 -10.48 -3.54 -6.43
CA ALA A 189 -11.67 -2.68 -6.46
C ALA A 189 -11.68 -1.81 -7.71
N VAL A 190 -12.87 -1.56 -8.24
CA VAL A 190 -13.11 -0.67 -9.38
C VAL A 190 -13.89 0.54 -8.90
N LEU A 191 -13.32 1.71 -9.15
CA LEU A 191 -13.92 3.01 -8.85
C LEU A 191 -14.32 3.70 -10.14
N LYS A 192 -15.22 4.69 -10.04
CA LYS A 192 -15.62 5.56 -11.14
C LYS A 192 -15.67 7.00 -10.68
N ILE A 193 -15.03 7.88 -11.43
CA ILE A 193 -15.16 9.34 -11.27
C ILE A 193 -15.77 9.94 -12.54
N ASP A 194 -16.43 11.08 -12.39
CA ASP A 194 -17.04 11.79 -13.50
C ASP A 194 -16.01 12.71 -14.17
N VAL A 195 -15.21 12.13 -15.05
CA VAL A 195 -14.17 12.80 -15.82
C VAL A 195 -14.25 12.35 -17.28
N THR A 196 -13.90 13.24 -18.19
CA THR A 196 -13.82 12.94 -19.63
C THR A 196 -12.39 13.13 -20.12
N GLY A 197 -11.93 12.19 -20.95
CA GLY A 197 -10.59 12.28 -21.56
C GLY A 197 -9.46 11.90 -20.59
N ALA A 198 -9.76 11.07 -19.56
CA ALA A 198 -8.72 10.46 -18.76
C ALA A 198 -7.74 9.68 -19.64
N THR A 199 -6.49 9.61 -19.23
CA THR A 199 -5.45 8.84 -19.94
C THR A 199 -5.37 7.46 -19.30
N PRO A 200 -5.93 6.39 -19.90
CA PRO A 200 -5.81 5.06 -19.32
C PRO A 200 -4.41 4.48 -19.52
N VAL A 201 -3.99 3.62 -18.61
CA VAL A 201 -2.77 2.82 -18.77
C VAL A 201 -2.93 1.81 -19.90
N VAL A 202 -1.81 1.30 -20.40
CA VAL A 202 -1.78 0.08 -21.22
C VAL A 202 -1.48 -1.10 -20.30
N LEU A 203 -2.37 -2.10 -20.30
CA LEU A 203 -2.16 -3.33 -19.57
C LEU A 203 -1.23 -4.25 -20.35
N GLY A 204 -0.18 -4.72 -19.71
CA GLY A 204 0.78 -5.67 -20.24
C GLY A 204 0.34 -7.13 -20.06
N ASP A 205 1.27 -8.03 -20.26
CA ASP A 205 1.08 -9.47 -20.10
C ASP A 205 2.01 -9.99 -18.99
N SER A 206 1.46 -10.16 -17.77
CA SER A 206 2.24 -10.59 -16.60
C SER A 206 2.79 -12.02 -16.73
N SER A 207 2.27 -12.84 -17.64
CA SER A 207 2.81 -14.18 -17.89
C SER A 207 4.15 -14.18 -18.64
N LYS A 208 4.53 -13.05 -19.26
CA LYS A 208 5.76 -12.86 -20.00
C LYS A 208 6.87 -12.22 -19.19
N VAL A 209 6.58 -11.83 -17.96
CA VAL A 209 7.53 -11.16 -17.08
C VAL A 209 8.65 -12.15 -16.67
N ALA A 210 9.89 -11.68 -16.77
CA ALA A 210 11.05 -12.47 -16.37
C ALA A 210 11.73 -11.89 -15.12
N ILE A 211 12.35 -12.77 -14.33
CA ILE A 211 13.18 -12.36 -13.19
C ILE A 211 14.36 -11.53 -13.70
N GLY A 212 14.60 -10.38 -13.07
CA GLY A 212 15.64 -9.44 -13.45
C GLY A 212 15.15 -8.31 -14.39
N GLU A 213 13.89 -8.32 -14.85
CA GLU A 213 13.33 -7.19 -15.60
C GLU A 213 13.22 -5.95 -14.72
N SER A 214 13.58 -4.78 -15.28
CA SER A 214 13.40 -3.49 -14.61
C SER A 214 11.92 -3.14 -14.53
N VAL A 215 11.51 -2.70 -13.34
CA VAL A 215 10.13 -2.31 -13.03
C VAL A 215 10.11 -1.01 -12.23
N ALA A 216 8.99 -0.29 -12.32
CA ALA A 216 8.74 0.89 -11.51
C ALA A 216 7.34 0.85 -10.91
N ALA A 217 7.25 1.11 -9.61
CA ALA A 217 6.00 1.36 -8.93
C ALA A 217 5.76 2.87 -8.83
N VAL A 218 4.55 3.33 -9.13
CA VAL A 218 4.16 4.74 -8.98
C VAL A 218 2.99 4.81 -8.01
N GLY A 219 3.10 5.70 -7.02
CA GLY A 219 2.07 5.78 -5.98
C GLY A 219 2.13 7.02 -5.11
N ASN A 220 1.48 6.92 -3.95
CA ASN A 220 1.37 7.96 -2.94
C ASN A 220 1.89 7.48 -1.57
N PRO A 221 3.20 7.20 -1.44
CA PRO A 221 3.75 6.70 -0.19
C PRO A 221 3.37 7.60 0.99
N LEU A 222 2.94 6.97 2.09
CA LEU A 222 2.55 7.64 3.34
C LEU A 222 1.35 8.60 3.20
N GLY A 223 0.68 8.64 2.04
CA GLY A 223 -0.44 9.55 1.79
C GLY A 223 -0.06 11.02 1.54
N GLU A 224 1.22 11.35 1.60
CA GLU A 224 1.74 12.72 1.50
C GLU A 224 2.68 12.93 0.30
N LEU A 225 3.28 11.85 -0.21
CA LEU A 225 4.26 11.89 -1.30
C LEU A 225 3.64 11.45 -2.62
N THR A 226 2.56 12.15 -3.03
CA THR A 226 1.78 11.83 -4.23
C THR A 226 2.66 11.73 -5.48
N PHE A 227 2.35 10.73 -6.31
CA PHE A 227 2.99 10.49 -7.61
C PHE A 227 4.50 10.21 -7.52
N SER A 228 4.97 9.64 -6.40
CA SER A 228 6.35 9.19 -6.26
C SER A 228 6.57 7.89 -7.04
N MET A 229 7.75 7.76 -7.65
CA MET A 229 8.17 6.53 -8.33
C MET A 229 9.31 5.87 -7.55
N SER A 230 9.24 4.56 -7.40
CA SER A 230 10.36 3.72 -6.98
C SER A 230 10.69 2.71 -8.07
N GLU A 231 11.99 2.57 -8.39
CA GLU A 231 12.52 1.65 -9.40
C GLU A 231 13.17 0.44 -8.73
N GLY A 232 13.11 -0.70 -9.41
CA GLY A 232 13.75 -1.93 -9.00
C GLY A 232 13.66 -2.98 -10.11
N ILE A 233 13.77 -4.26 -9.72
CA ILE A 233 13.65 -5.40 -10.62
C ILE A 233 12.63 -6.41 -10.12
N VAL A 234 12.17 -7.27 -11.01
CA VAL A 234 11.42 -8.46 -10.66
C VAL A 234 12.35 -9.46 -9.97
N SER A 235 12.10 -9.73 -8.70
CA SER A 235 12.89 -10.68 -7.89
C SER A 235 12.37 -12.11 -8.00
N CYS A 236 11.06 -12.30 -8.20
CA CYS A 236 10.44 -13.60 -8.40
C CYS A 236 9.09 -13.42 -9.13
N VAL A 237 8.73 -14.38 -9.96
CA VAL A 237 7.40 -14.53 -10.55
C VAL A 237 6.68 -15.69 -9.85
N ASN A 238 5.35 -15.60 -9.74
CA ASN A 238 4.49 -16.64 -9.14
C ASN A 238 4.91 -17.01 -7.69
N ARG A 239 5.30 -16.01 -6.88
CA ARG A 239 5.61 -16.23 -5.47
C ARG A 239 4.32 -16.53 -4.73
N ALA A 240 4.15 -17.79 -4.31
CA ALA A 240 3.06 -18.14 -3.40
C ALA A 240 3.32 -17.49 -2.04
N ILE A 241 2.41 -16.62 -1.60
CA ILE A 241 2.40 -15.99 -0.29
C ILE A 241 1.02 -16.15 0.32
N ASN A 242 0.98 -16.30 1.63
CA ASN A 242 -0.26 -16.30 2.40
C ASN A 242 -0.29 -15.05 3.26
N VAL A 243 -1.34 -14.26 3.16
CA VAL A 243 -1.50 -13.05 3.95
C VAL A 243 -2.91 -12.98 4.50
N ASP A 244 -2.99 -12.89 5.81
CA ASP A 244 -4.25 -12.88 6.57
C ASP A 244 -5.20 -14.00 6.13
N GLY A 245 -4.61 -15.18 5.81
CA GLY A 245 -5.40 -16.32 5.39
C GLY A 245 -5.73 -16.42 3.91
N THR A 246 -5.38 -15.44 3.10
CA THR A 246 -5.64 -15.47 1.65
C THR A 246 -4.36 -15.76 0.87
N PRO A 247 -4.27 -16.87 0.15
CA PRO A 247 -3.11 -17.18 -0.67
C PRO A 247 -3.16 -16.43 -2.00
N PHE A 248 -2.01 -15.89 -2.38
CA PHE A 248 -1.79 -15.20 -3.65
C PHE A 248 -0.55 -15.74 -4.34
N ASN A 249 -0.59 -15.79 -5.67
CA ASN A 249 0.62 -15.88 -6.48
C ASN A 249 1.00 -14.47 -6.89
N MET A 250 2.09 -13.95 -6.36
CA MET A 250 2.49 -12.56 -6.54
C MET A 250 3.76 -12.42 -7.38
N ILE A 251 3.89 -11.27 -8.06
CA ILE A 251 5.17 -10.79 -8.56
C ILE A 251 5.91 -10.17 -7.38
N GLN A 252 7.09 -10.72 -7.04
CA GLN A 252 7.98 -10.14 -6.02
C GLN A 252 8.95 -9.17 -6.70
N VAL A 253 9.14 -8.01 -6.10
CA VAL A 253 10.03 -6.94 -6.57
C VAL A 253 10.91 -6.42 -5.44
N ASP A 254 12.00 -5.72 -5.76
CA ASP A 254 12.89 -5.08 -4.78
C ASP A 254 12.73 -3.55 -4.75
N CYS A 255 11.86 -2.98 -5.60
CA CYS A 255 11.51 -1.57 -5.49
C CYS A 255 10.80 -1.26 -4.16
N SER A 256 11.00 -0.06 -3.64
CA SER A 256 10.44 0.35 -2.34
C SER A 256 8.92 0.42 -2.40
N ILE A 257 8.25 -0.50 -1.72
CA ILE A 257 6.80 -0.54 -1.54
C ILE A 257 6.48 -0.17 -0.09
N ASN A 258 5.68 0.87 0.08
CA ASN A 258 5.26 1.41 1.38
C ASN A 258 3.76 1.60 1.43
N PRO A 259 3.15 1.70 2.62
CA PRO A 259 1.75 2.12 2.76
C PRO A 259 1.48 3.38 1.93
N GLY A 260 0.36 3.39 1.20
CA GLY A 260 0.01 4.43 0.23
C GLY A 260 0.35 4.09 -1.23
N ASN A 261 1.30 3.17 -1.49
CA ASN A 261 1.53 2.63 -2.84
C ASN A 261 0.52 1.55 -3.23
N SER A 262 -0.20 0.96 -2.26
CA SER A 262 -1.24 -0.04 -2.50
C SER A 262 -2.25 0.43 -3.54
N GLY A 263 -2.58 -0.43 -4.50
CA GLY A 263 -3.49 -0.17 -5.61
C GLY A 263 -2.84 0.55 -6.78
N GLY A 264 -1.58 1.01 -6.65
CA GLY A 264 -0.82 1.65 -7.72
C GLY A 264 -0.33 0.65 -8.78
N PRO A 265 0.02 1.15 -9.98
CA PRO A 265 0.54 0.32 -11.05
C PRO A 265 1.99 -0.08 -10.81
N LEU A 266 2.33 -1.32 -11.18
CA LEU A 266 3.69 -1.77 -11.41
C LEU A 266 3.94 -1.77 -12.91
N PHE A 267 4.80 -0.86 -13.38
CA PHE A 267 5.15 -0.73 -14.79
C PHE A 267 6.39 -1.55 -15.15
N ASN A 268 6.40 -2.12 -16.35
CA ASN A 268 7.62 -2.66 -16.99
C ASN A 268 8.37 -1.56 -17.76
N SER A 269 9.51 -1.90 -18.37
CA SER A 269 10.32 -0.98 -19.17
C SER A 269 9.68 -0.59 -20.53
N TYR A 270 8.52 -1.13 -20.87
CA TYR A 270 7.74 -0.72 -22.04
C TYR A 270 6.59 0.24 -21.66
N GLY A 271 6.48 0.63 -20.38
CA GLY A 271 5.42 1.49 -19.86
C GLY A 271 4.08 0.79 -19.70
N GLU A 272 4.04 -0.53 -19.74
CA GLU A 272 2.83 -1.32 -19.55
C GLU A 272 2.67 -1.71 -18.08
N VAL A 273 1.43 -1.77 -17.58
CA VAL A 273 1.13 -2.26 -16.24
C VAL A 273 1.13 -3.79 -16.26
N ILE A 274 2.05 -4.39 -15.49
CA ILE A 274 2.18 -5.83 -15.33
C ILE A 274 1.63 -6.34 -13.99
N GLY A 275 1.32 -5.42 -13.06
CA GLY A 275 0.75 -5.80 -11.76
C GLY A 275 0.19 -4.62 -11.00
N ILE A 276 -0.54 -4.93 -9.92
CA ILE A 276 -1.11 -3.98 -8.95
C ILE A 276 -0.30 -4.09 -7.68
N VAL A 277 0.36 -3.02 -7.27
CA VAL A 277 1.19 -2.98 -6.06
C VAL A 277 0.34 -3.21 -4.82
N SER A 278 0.80 -4.05 -3.89
CA SER A 278 0.15 -4.25 -2.60
C SER A 278 1.15 -4.14 -1.46
N ALA A 279 1.06 -3.06 -0.68
CA ALA A 279 1.90 -2.82 0.50
C ALA A 279 1.46 -3.67 1.72
N LYS A 280 0.24 -4.23 1.70
CA LYS A 280 -0.28 -5.13 2.74
C LYS A 280 0.68 -6.29 3.01
N TYR A 281 1.42 -6.71 2.00
CA TYR A 281 2.28 -7.89 2.02
C TYR A 281 3.75 -7.60 2.34
N SER A 282 4.12 -6.33 2.51
CA SER A 282 5.49 -5.91 2.83
C SER A 282 5.83 -6.00 4.33
N SER A 283 4.82 -6.23 5.19
CA SER A 283 4.99 -6.31 6.65
C SER A 283 4.80 -7.75 7.11
N TYR A 284 5.90 -8.47 7.36
CA TYR A 284 5.86 -9.78 7.98
C TYR A 284 6.17 -9.66 9.48
N SER A 285 5.19 -10.02 10.34
CA SER A 285 5.32 -10.10 11.81
C SER A 285 6.04 -8.91 12.49
N ASN A 286 5.48 -7.70 12.39
CA ASN A 286 5.97 -6.49 13.07
C ASN A 286 7.44 -6.11 12.76
N THR A 287 8.01 -6.65 11.69
CA THR A 287 9.36 -6.30 11.24
C THR A 287 9.26 -5.67 9.85
N THR A 288 9.73 -4.45 9.71
CA THR A 288 9.87 -3.82 8.39
C THR A 288 10.98 -4.54 7.62
N VAL A 289 10.65 -5.18 6.52
CA VAL A 289 11.63 -5.84 5.64
C VAL A 289 11.82 -4.94 4.43
N GLU A 290 13.01 -4.37 4.29
CA GLU A 290 13.37 -3.56 3.13
C GLU A 290 13.74 -4.45 1.93
N GLY A 291 13.45 -3.97 0.70
CA GLY A 291 13.80 -4.68 -0.54
C GLY A 291 12.92 -5.90 -0.85
N ILE A 292 11.76 -6.02 -0.22
CA ILE A 292 10.75 -7.01 -0.56
C ILE A 292 9.41 -6.31 -0.76
N GLY A 293 8.97 -6.24 -2.01
CA GLY A 293 7.66 -5.73 -2.40
C GLY A 293 6.89 -6.78 -3.20
N PHE A 294 5.57 -6.61 -3.28
CA PHE A 294 4.69 -7.53 -3.99
C PHE A 294 3.69 -6.79 -4.86
N ALA A 295 3.34 -7.42 -5.98
CA ALA A 295 2.27 -6.95 -6.85
C ALA A 295 1.41 -8.13 -7.33
N ILE A 296 0.11 -7.93 -7.40
CA ILE A 296 -0.87 -8.87 -7.95
C ILE A 296 -0.67 -8.88 -9.46
N PRO A 297 -0.44 -10.05 -10.11
CA PRO A 297 -0.26 -10.13 -11.56
C PRO A 297 -1.51 -9.59 -12.29
N ILE A 298 -1.30 -8.74 -13.30
CA ILE A 298 -2.43 -8.11 -14.00
C ILE A 298 -3.33 -9.12 -14.72
N ASN A 299 -2.76 -10.21 -15.27
CA ASN A 299 -3.54 -11.24 -15.96
C ASN A 299 -4.56 -11.94 -15.06
N ASP A 300 -4.27 -12.04 -13.75
CA ASP A 300 -5.13 -12.75 -12.80
C ASP A 300 -6.41 -11.95 -12.51
N VAL A 301 -6.42 -10.65 -12.81
CA VAL A 301 -7.53 -9.77 -12.43
C VAL A 301 -8.27 -9.11 -13.60
N VAL A 302 -7.73 -9.08 -14.82
CA VAL A 302 -8.34 -8.38 -15.97
C VAL A 302 -9.75 -8.87 -16.27
N SER A 303 -10.01 -10.18 -16.20
CA SER A 303 -11.35 -10.73 -16.43
C SER A 303 -12.32 -10.32 -15.33
N LEU A 304 -11.87 -10.35 -14.07
CA LEU A 304 -12.65 -9.97 -12.89
C LEU A 304 -13.00 -8.47 -12.92
N VAL A 305 -12.03 -7.63 -13.30
CA VAL A 305 -12.25 -6.17 -13.46
C VAL A 305 -13.35 -5.90 -14.50
N LYS A 306 -13.34 -6.58 -15.63
CA LYS A 306 -14.39 -6.45 -16.67
C LYS A 306 -15.76 -6.89 -16.15
N ASP A 307 -15.78 -7.95 -15.37
CA ASP A 307 -17.02 -8.47 -14.77
C ASP A 307 -17.57 -7.47 -13.74
N ILE A 308 -16.73 -6.93 -12.84
CA ILE A 308 -17.11 -5.88 -11.90
C ILE A 308 -17.61 -4.62 -12.63
N MET A 309 -16.94 -4.18 -13.70
CA MET A 309 -17.39 -3.01 -14.48
C MET A 309 -18.78 -3.20 -15.09
N THR A 310 -19.13 -4.43 -15.45
CA THR A 310 -20.38 -4.76 -16.14
C THR A 310 -21.51 -5.02 -15.15
N ASN A 311 -21.23 -5.78 -14.10
CA ASN A 311 -22.24 -6.37 -13.22
C ASN A 311 -22.19 -5.78 -11.79
N GLY A 312 -21.10 -5.06 -11.41
CA GLY A 312 -20.88 -4.54 -10.06
C GLY A 312 -20.18 -5.54 -9.14
N TYR A 313 -20.07 -6.79 -9.52
CA TYR A 313 -19.42 -7.87 -8.75
C TYR A 313 -18.88 -8.96 -9.69
N VAL A 314 -18.12 -9.92 -9.13
CA VAL A 314 -17.57 -11.04 -9.91
C VAL A 314 -18.63 -12.16 -10.03
N THR A 315 -19.20 -12.34 -11.20
CA THR A 315 -20.35 -13.27 -11.43
C THR A 315 -19.93 -14.72 -11.53
N ASN A 316 -18.73 -15.00 -12.02
CA ASN A 316 -18.28 -16.37 -12.35
C ASN A 316 -17.36 -16.99 -11.28
N LYS A 317 -17.38 -16.46 -10.05
CA LYS A 317 -16.58 -16.96 -8.94
C LYS A 317 -17.17 -18.26 -8.39
N ALA A 318 -16.32 -19.26 -8.19
CA ALA A 318 -16.71 -20.53 -7.59
C ALA A 318 -17.23 -20.32 -6.15
N TYR A 319 -18.49 -20.64 -5.91
CA TYR A 319 -19.15 -20.52 -4.62
C TYR A 319 -19.57 -21.90 -4.09
N MET A 320 -19.22 -22.19 -2.83
CA MET A 320 -19.60 -23.44 -2.17
C MET A 320 -20.85 -23.30 -1.31
N GLY A 321 -21.00 -22.17 -0.62
CA GLY A 321 -22.08 -21.93 0.35
C GLY A 321 -21.85 -22.69 1.65
N ILE A 322 -20.70 -22.51 2.28
CA ILE A 322 -20.39 -23.01 3.63
C ILE A 322 -19.83 -21.88 4.48
N THR A 323 -19.98 -21.99 5.80
CA THR A 323 -19.15 -21.23 6.75
C THR A 323 -17.99 -22.12 7.16
N PRO A 324 -16.76 -21.83 6.69
CA PRO A 324 -15.58 -22.65 6.95
C PRO A 324 -14.84 -22.19 8.20
N GLN A 325 -14.11 -23.11 8.84
CA GLN A 325 -13.15 -22.82 9.88
C GLN A 325 -11.95 -23.75 9.75
N THR A 326 -10.72 -23.24 9.92
CA THR A 326 -9.54 -24.10 9.96
C THR A 326 -9.64 -25.07 11.15
N MET A 327 -9.51 -26.37 10.87
CA MET A 327 -9.46 -27.40 11.91
C MET A 327 -8.15 -27.30 12.66
N THR A 328 -8.20 -27.33 13.97
CA THR A 328 -7.01 -27.28 14.84
C THR A 328 -6.90 -28.53 15.68
N ALA A 329 -5.69 -28.87 16.13
CA ALA A 329 -5.47 -30.01 17.03
C ALA A 329 -6.29 -29.88 18.35
N GLN A 330 -6.52 -28.64 18.82
CA GLN A 330 -7.35 -28.39 19.99
C GLN A 330 -8.82 -28.73 19.71
N MET A 331 -9.35 -28.32 18.57
CA MET A 331 -10.72 -28.67 18.12
C MET A 331 -10.86 -30.18 17.96
N ALA A 332 -9.90 -30.83 17.29
CA ALA A 332 -9.90 -32.28 17.11
C ALA A 332 -9.97 -33.01 18.45
N GLN A 333 -9.17 -32.63 19.44
CA GLN A 333 -9.19 -33.19 20.78
C GLN A 333 -10.53 -32.91 21.49
N GLN A 334 -11.03 -31.69 21.44
CA GLN A 334 -12.27 -31.26 22.11
C GLN A 334 -13.49 -32.01 21.56
N TYR A 335 -13.57 -32.14 20.23
CA TYR A 335 -14.73 -32.73 19.56
C TYR A 335 -14.53 -34.21 19.12
N ARG A 336 -13.39 -34.80 19.50
CA ARG A 336 -13.04 -36.22 19.26
C ARG A 336 -12.99 -36.58 17.77
N TYR A 337 -12.33 -35.71 17.01
CA TYR A 337 -11.97 -35.99 15.61
C TYR A 337 -10.58 -36.64 15.54
N ASP A 338 -10.42 -37.61 14.62
CA ASP A 338 -9.12 -38.24 14.34
C ASP A 338 -8.26 -37.44 13.35
N VAL A 339 -8.85 -36.37 12.75
CA VAL A 339 -8.15 -35.44 11.86
C VAL A 339 -7.89 -34.12 12.59
N THR A 340 -6.66 -33.61 12.48
CA THR A 340 -6.19 -32.40 13.18
C THR A 340 -5.98 -31.21 12.27
N GLU A 341 -6.14 -31.42 10.95
CA GLU A 341 -5.95 -30.43 9.88
C GLU A 341 -7.10 -30.54 8.90
N GLY A 342 -7.37 -29.46 8.17
CA GLY A 342 -8.45 -29.38 7.20
C GLY A 342 -9.38 -28.19 7.43
N VAL A 343 -10.50 -28.17 6.73
CA VAL A 343 -11.55 -27.15 6.88
C VAL A 343 -12.81 -27.77 7.48
N PHE A 344 -13.12 -27.38 8.70
CA PHE A 344 -14.34 -27.73 9.39
C PHE A 344 -15.51 -26.93 8.85
N VAL A 345 -16.61 -27.60 8.52
CA VAL A 345 -17.85 -27.00 8.02
C VAL A 345 -18.72 -26.62 9.23
N CYS A 346 -18.76 -25.32 9.54
CA CYS A 346 -19.59 -24.78 10.64
C CYS A 346 -21.06 -24.63 10.27
N SER A 347 -21.36 -24.37 8.99
CA SER A 347 -22.72 -24.37 8.45
C SER A 347 -22.70 -24.59 6.95
N VAL A 348 -23.86 -24.93 6.41
CA VAL A 348 -24.11 -25.09 4.97
C VAL A 348 -25.31 -24.24 4.61
N ASP A 349 -25.15 -23.34 3.63
CA ASP A 349 -26.24 -22.47 3.18
C ASP A 349 -27.30 -23.30 2.46
N PRO A 350 -28.58 -23.05 2.71
CA PRO A 350 -29.66 -23.72 1.98
C PRO A 350 -29.54 -23.50 0.46
N ASP A 351 -29.84 -24.53 -0.33
CA ASP A 351 -29.82 -24.50 -1.79
C ASP A 351 -28.47 -24.25 -2.46
N SER A 352 -27.39 -24.16 -1.68
CA SER A 352 -26.01 -23.97 -2.17
C SER A 352 -25.43 -25.22 -2.83
N ALA A 353 -24.28 -25.05 -3.51
CA ALA A 353 -23.48 -26.13 -4.06
C ALA A 353 -23.15 -27.21 -3.00
N ALA A 354 -22.76 -26.77 -1.78
CA ALA A 354 -22.48 -27.65 -0.65
C ALA A 354 -23.71 -28.44 -0.19
N ALA A 355 -24.87 -27.79 -0.10
CA ALA A 355 -26.14 -28.45 0.26
C ALA A 355 -26.53 -29.50 -0.80
N LYS A 356 -26.42 -29.12 -2.09
CA LYS A 356 -26.70 -30.05 -3.22
C LYS A 356 -25.75 -31.24 -3.25
N ALA A 357 -24.48 -31.03 -2.90
CA ALA A 357 -23.46 -32.07 -2.80
C ALA A 357 -23.62 -32.94 -1.55
N GLY A 358 -24.46 -32.54 -0.59
CA GLY A 358 -24.72 -33.27 0.64
C GLY A 358 -23.64 -33.08 1.72
N LEU A 359 -22.90 -31.96 1.69
CA LEU A 359 -22.06 -31.52 2.81
C LEU A 359 -22.93 -31.21 4.02
N LYS A 360 -22.38 -31.39 5.22
CA LYS A 360 -23.07 -31.21 6.48
C LYS A 360 -22.23 -30.48 7.50
N LEU A 361 -22.88 -29.85 8.47
CA LEU A 361 -22.24 -29.36 9.68
C LEU A 361 -21.42 -30.51 10.30
N GLY A 362 -20.18 -30.23 10.68
CA GLY A 362 -19.26 -31.18 11.28
C GLY A 362 -18.43 -31.99 10.30
N ASP A 363 -18.57 -31.77 9.00
CA ASP A 363 -17.61 -32.31 8.02
C ASP A 363 -16.26 -31.60 8.14
N VAL A 364 -15.20 -32.33 7.83
CA VAL A 364 -13.86 -31.73 7.67
C VAL A 364 -13.34 -32.01 6.26
N ILE A 365 -13.21 -30.97 5.45
CA ILE A 365 -12.66 -31.05 4.09
C ILE A 365 -11.14 -31.18 4.22
N THR A 366 -10.55 -32.26 3.69
CA THR A 366 -9.10 -32.55 3.78
C THR A 366 -8.41 -32.54 2.41
N LYS A 367 -9.18 -32.64 1.30
CA LYS A 367 -8.66 -32.47 -0.07
C LYS A 367 -9.75 -31.87 -0.98
N MET A 368 -9.28 -31.21 -2.05
CA MET A 368 -10.07 -30.80 -3.22
C MET A 368 -9.32 -31.28 -4.47
N ASP A 369 -9.88 -32.27 -5.15
CA ASP A 369 -9.18 -33.06 -6.17
C ASP A 369 -7.83 -33.56 -5.62
N ASP A 370 -6.71 -33.29 -6.32
CA ASP A 370 -5.38 -33.68 -5.89
C ASP A 370 -4.74 -32.77 -4.83
N LYS A 371 -5.38 -31.61 -4.52
CA LYS A 371 -4.82 -30.63 -3.59
C LYS A 371 -5.17 -30.99 -2.16
N THR A 372 -4.16 -31.09 -1.30
CA THR A 372 -4.36 -31.22 0.14
C THR A 372 -4.88 -29.90 0.71
N ILE A 373 -5.87 -29.98 1.59
CA ILE A 373 -6.48 -28.84 2.29
C ILE A 373 -6.20 -29.04 3.77
N SER A 374 -5.25 -28.29 4.30
CA SER A 374 -4.86 -28.31 5.72
C SER A 374 -5.48 -27.14 6.50
N SER A 375 -5.93 -26.11 5.80
CA SER A 375 -6.47 -24.88 6.38
C SER A 375 -7.54 -24.25 5.48
N TYR A 376 -8.23 -23.22 6.00
CA TYR A 376 -9.17 -22.40 5.21
C TYR A 376 -8.46 -21.72 4.04
N GLU A 377 -7.24 -21.27 4.26
CA GLU A 377 -6.39 -20.63 3.27
C GLU A 377 -6.11 -21.55 2.07
N ASP A 378 -5.80 -22.81 2.35
CA ASP A 378 -5.59 -23.82 1.29
C ASP A 378 -6.88 -24.02 0.47
N LEU A 379 -8.04 -24.02 1.13
CA LEU A 379 -9.34 -24.14 0.45
C LEU A 379 -9.60 -22.95 -0.46
N VAL A 380 -9.33 -21.71 0.01
CA VAL A 380 -9.48 -20.50 -0.80
C VAL A 380 -8.52 -20.55 -2.00
N ALA A 381 -7.25 -20.93 -1.77
CA ALA A 381 -6.25 -21.08 -2.84
C ALA A 381 -6.68 -22.09 -3.90
N ALA A 382 -7.12 -23.26 -3.44
CA ALA A 382 -7.57 -24.31 -4.33
C ALA A 382 -8.76 -23.85 -5.17
N LYS A 383 -9.73 -23.18 -4.53
CA LYS A 383 -10.96 -22.69 -5.14
C LYS A 383 -10.74 -21.62 -6.22
N LYS A 384 -9.69 -20.77 -6.09
CA LYS A 384 -9.34 -19.76 -7.10
C LYS A 384 -9.06 -20.31 -8.50
N SER A 385 -8.78 -21.61 -8.61
CA SER A 385 -8.53 -22.28 -9.90
C SER A 385 -9.82 -22.72 -10.62
N TYR A 386 -10.98 -22.49 -10.01
CA TYR A 386 -12.27 -22.94 -10.52
C TYR A 386 -13.23 -21.77 -10.71
N SER A 387 -14.20 -22.00 -11.58
CA SER A 387 -15.31 -21.09 -11.86
C SER A 387 -16.65 -21.72 -11.45
N ALA A 388 -17.70 -20.91 -11.41
CA ALA A 388 -19.05 -21.42 -11.28
C ALA A 388 -19.36 -22.44 -12.39
N GLY A 389 -19.98 -23.57 -12.03
CA GLY A 389 -20.27 -24.68 -12.94
C GLY A 389 -19.16 -25.75 -12.99
N ASP A 390 -17.95 -25.47 -12.54
CA ASP A 390 -16.90 -26.50 -12.45
C ASP A 390 -17.22 -27.52 -11.36
N THR A 391 -16.84 -28.78 -11.58
CA THR A 391 -17.06 -29.87 -10.63
C THR A 391 -15.73 -30.36 -10.08
N VAL A 392 -15.65 -30.50 -8.76
CA VAL A 392 -14.50 -31.02 -8.03
C VAL A 392 -14.91 -32.19 -7.15
N THR A 393 -13.94 -33.02 -6.77
CA THR A 393 -14.13 -34.07 -5.77
C THR A 393 -13.52 -33.62 -4.44
N LEU A 394 -14.36 -33.47 -3.42
CA LEU A 394 -13.90 -33.20 -2.07
C LEU A 394 -13.66 -34.49 -1.31
N THR A 395 -12.47 -34.62 -0.67
CA THR A 395 -12.25 -35.66 0.33
C THR A 395 -12.66 -35.10 1.69
N VAL A 396 -13.64 -35.72 2.31
CA VAL A 396 -14.31 -35.24 3.52
C VAL A 396 -14.21 -36.29 4.62
N TYR A 397 -13.77 -35.88 5.81
CA TYR A 397 -13.88 -36.70 7.02
C TYR A 397 -15.24 -36.42 7.69
N ARG A 398 -16.04 -37.47 7.90
CA ARG A 398 -17.37 -37.43 8.51
C ARG A 398 -17.60 -38.61 9.41
N GLY A 399 -17.80 -38.38 10.72
CA GLY A 399 -18.18 -39.41 11.67
C GLY A 399 -17.23 -40.60 11.79
N GLY A 400 -15.92 -40.38 11.64
CA GLY A 400 -14.89 -41.43 11.74
C GLY A 400 -14.51 -42.04 10.37
N GLU A 401 -15.15 -41.64 9.30
CA GLU A 401 -14.91 -42.18 7.95
C GLU A 401 -14.47 -41.07 6.98
N THR A 402 -13.63 -41.44 6.02
CA THR A 402 -13.26 -40.57 4.90
C THR A 402 -14.13 -40.93 3.70
N ILE A 403 -14.83 -39.95 3.14
CA ILE A 403 -15.73 -40.09 2.02
C ILE A 403 -15.35 -39.13 0.89
N GLU A 404 -15.71 -39.45 -0.33
CA GLU A 404 -15.61 -38.57 -1.48
C GLU A 404 -16.97 -37.93 -1.77
N VAL A 405 -16.97 -36.60 -1.94
CA VAL A 405 -18.17 -35.80 -2.20
C VAL A 405 -17.96 -35.00 -3.48
N PRO A 406 -18.58 -35.35 -4.60
CA PRO A 406 -18.57 -34.54 -5.81
C PRO A 406 -19.37 -33.26 -5.58
N LEU A 407 -18.75 -32.09 -5.86
CA LEU A 407 -19.36 -30.76 -5.70
C LEU A 407 -19.23 -29.99 -7.00
N THR A 408 -20.33 -29.45 -7.49
CA THR A 408 -20.36 -28.50 -8.61
C THR A 408 -20.57 -27.12 -8.05
N PHE A 409 -19.62 -26.19 -8.28
CA PHE A 409 -19.70 -24.85 -7.74
C PHE A 409 -20.89 -24.07 -8.31
N ASP A 410 -21.60 -23.36 -7.45
CA ASP A 410 -22.55 -22.33 -7.86
C ASP A 410 -21.82 -21.02 -8.19
N ALA A 411 -22.50 -20.09 -8.86
CA ALA A 411 -22.07 -18.69 -8.90
C ALA A 411 -22.32 -18.02 -7.54
N VAL A 412 -21.53 -17.00 -7.19
CA VAL A 412 -21.79 -16.20 -6.00
C VAL A 412 -23.15 -15.54 -6.13
N PRO A 413 -24.06 -15.69 -5.15
CA PRO A 413 -25.37 -15.04 -5.19
C PRO A 413 -25.21 -13.51 -5.19
N GLU A 414 -26.03 -12.80 -5.98
CA GLU A 414 -26.02 -11.33 -6.05
C GLU A 414 -26.15 -10.65 -4.66
N SER A 415 -26.85 -11.29 -3.72
CA SER A 415 -27.03 -10.81 -2.35
C SER A 415 -25.81 -11.01 -1.43
N ALA A 416 -24.85 -11.84 -1.82
CA ALA A 416 -23.67 -12.13 -0.99
C ALA A 416 -22.54 -11.09 -1.19
N ASP A 417 -22.49 -10.41 -2.35
CA ASP A 417 -21.48 -9.39 -2.68
C ASP A 417 -21.95 -7.94 -2.47
N THR A 418 -23.21 -7.71 -2.13
CA THR A 418 -23.73 -6.36 -1.86
C THR A 418 -23.51 -5.92 -0.44
N ASN A 419 -22.25 -5.76 -0.01
CA ASN A 419 -21.89 -4.75 0.98
C ASN A 419 -21.89 -3.37 0.31
N ASN A 420 -22.97 -3.06 -0.40
CA ASN A 420 -23.20 -1.75 -0.97
C ASN A 420 -23.84 -0.88 0.12
N SER A 421 -23.08 0.08 0.57
CA SER A 421 -23.43 1.13 1.52
C SER A 421 -24.62 1.97 1.03
N ASP A 422 -25.85 1.48 1.24
CA ASP A 422 -27.05 2.31 1.31
C ASP A 422 -28.08 1.62 2.21
N GLN A 423 -27.74 1.52 3.49
CA GLN A 423 -28.72 1.61 4.57
C GLN A 423 -27.98 1.81 5.90
N SER A 424 -28.08 3.01 6.42
CA SER A 424 -27.92 3.32 7.83
C SER A 424 -28.91 2.48 8.65
N THR A 425 -28.51 1.31 9.09
CA THR A 425 -29.04 0.64 10.28
C THR A 425 -27.93 -0.20 10.89
N ASP A 426 -27.48 0.29 12.02
CA ASP A 426 -26.83 -0.39 13.12
C ASP A 426 -26.72 -1.92 12.96
N ASN A 427 -25.57 -2.41 12.51
CA ASN A 427 -25.10 -3.77 12.78
C ASN A 427 -23.58 -3.79 12.65
N SER A 428 -22.92 -3.67 13.81
CA SER A 428 -21.54 -4.06 13.98
C SER A 428 -21.38 -5.52 13.55
N TYR A 429 -20.71 -5.76 12.43
CA TYR A 429 -20.27 -7.08 12.03
C TYR A 429 -19.10 -7.50 12.93
N ASN A 430 -19.44 -7.86 14.16
CA ASN A 430 -18.66 -8.77 14.94
C ASN A 430 -19.01 -10.16 14.38
N GLY A 431 -18.04 -11.00 14.05
CA GLY A 431 -18.19 -12.30 13.41
C GLY A 431 -19.04 -13.33 14.15
N ASN A 432 -20.25 -12.97 14.52
CA ASN A 432 -21.28 -13.79 15.14
C ASN A 432 -22.53 -13.74 14.26
N GLY A 433 -22.55 -14.57 13.20
CA GLY A 433 -23.78 -14.85 12.48
C GLY A 433 -24.81 -15.45 13.45
N TYR A 434 -25.96 -14.80 13.60
CA TYR A 434 -27.10 -15.38 14.30
C TYR A 434 -27.72 -16.47 13.42
N TYR A 435 -27.67 -17.70 13.89
CA TYR A 435 -28.38 -18.82 13.26
C TYR A 435 -29.75 -18.92 13.88
N ASN A 436 -30.79 -18.81 13.05
CA ASN A 436 -32.17 -19.02 13.47
C ASN A 436 -32.66 -20.35 12.87
N ASP A 437 -32.64 -21.43 13.65
CA ASP A 437 -33.04 -22.78 13.23
C ASP A 437 -34.55 -23.04 13.38
N GLY A 438 -35.37 -22.03 13.63
CA GLY A 438 -36.80 -22.20 13.85
C GLY A 438 -37.20 -22.82 15.20
N SER A 439 -36.27 -23.22 16.06
CA SER A 439 -36.46 -23.56 17.44
C SER A 439 -36.07 -22.35 18.30
N ASN A 440 -36.91 -21.91 19.17
CA ASN A 440 -36.93 -20.67 19.95
C ASN A 440 -35.66 -20.36 20.79
N GLY A 441 -34.45 -20.52 20.22
CA GLY A 441 -33.16 -20.25 20.84
C GLY A 441 -32.26 -19.44 19.92
N SER A 442 -32.01 -18.18 20.23
CA SER A 442 -30.98 -17.34 19.60
C SER A 442 -29.62 -17.65 20.24
N TYR A 443 -28.67 -18.19 19.47
CA TYR A 443 -27.32 -18.46 19.90
C TYR A 443 -26.41 -17.30 19.52
N SER A 444 -25.60 -16.81 20.45
CA SER A 444 -24.73 -15.63 20.26
C SER A 444 -23.41 -15.96 19.57
N ASN A 445 -23.08 -17.26 19.38
CA ASN A 445 -21.98 -17.72 18.55
C ASN A 445 -22.21 -19.17 18.07
N PRO A 446 -21.54 -19.63 17.00
CA PRO A 446 -21.67 -21.00 16.51
C PRO A 446 -21.35 -22.09 17.55
N TRP A 447 -20.51 -21.77 18.54
CA TRP A 447 -20.10 -22.69 19.59
C TRP A 447 -21.21 -22.96 20.63
N ASP A 448 -22.08 -22.00 20.89
CA ASP A 448 -23.22 -22.17 21.77
C ASP A 448 -24.23 -23.14 21.17
N PHE A 449 -24.43 -23.06 19.85
CA PHE A 449 -25.25 -24.06 19.10
C PHE A 449 -24.62 -25.45 19.16
N PHE A 450 -23.30 -25.54 18.90
CA PHE A 450 -22.56 -26.80 18.89
C PHE A 450 -22.56 -27.49 20.25
N ASN A 451 -22.32 -26.76 21.35
CA ASN A 451 -22.36 -27.27 22.71
C ASN A 451 -23.76 -27.77 23.08
N ASN A 452 -24.81 -27.11 22.62
CA ASN A 452 -26.20 -27.50 22.91
C ASN A 452 -26.64 -28.71 22.06
N PHE A 453 -26.16 -28.82 20.83
CA PHE A 453 -26.52 -29.92 19.92
C PHE A 453 -25.82 -31.24 20.27
N PHE A 454 -24.56 -31.19 20.74
CA PHE A 454 -23.78 -32.36 21.11
C PHE A 454 -23.85 -32.74 22.59
N GLY A 455 -24.66 -32.07 23.40
CA GLY A 455 -25.03 -32.51 24.74
C GLY A 455 -23.94 -32.35 25.81
N TYR A 456 -23.03 -31.40 25.66
CA TYR A 456 -22.08 -31.01 26.70
C TYR A 456 -22.62 -29.85 27.55
N GLY A 457 -23.78 -30.04 28.16
CA GLY A 457 -24.28 -29.25 29.26
C GLY A 457 -24.18 -30.09 30.54
N GLY A 458 -23.12 -29.83 31.31
CA GLY A 458 -22.92 -30.42 32.59
C GLY A 458 -22.05 -29.50 33.44
#